data_a31ed87d4ebd68e865ac529b985a65f3
#
_entry.id   a31ed87d4ebd68e865ac529b985a65f3
#
_cell.length_a   1.000
_cell.length_b   1.000
_cell.length_c   1.000
_cell.angle_alpha   90.00
_cell.angle_beta   90.00
_cell.angle_gamma   90.00
#
_symmetry.space_group_name_H-M   'P 1'
#
loop_
_entity.id
_entity.type
_entity.pdbx_description
1 polymer ?
#
loop_
_entity_poly.entity_id
_entity_poly.type
_entity_poly.pdbx_seq_one_letter_code
_entity_poly.pdbx_strand_id
1 'polypeptide(L)'
;MPLLFLSSSVFASDYHEQLILKPLPQSSLLASFNFRSNTSLSQFEAHNFRYFPRSLGQILQHVGTRELHLRFSLGRWDAESWGARPWDGTKEGGTGVELWAWLEADTEEEADLKWLTLTNALSGLFCASLNFIDETRTTRPVMSFRPEGDHGSALDNMHLLHGVLPHEIVCTENLTPFLKLLPCKGKAGISSLLSGHKLFDASWQSMAIDIRPICPPGQECALQIEQTIDMVLDIERSKRPRGNPIPRPPPGHDLKCNTSKPYHSGDTCFPSDFAEGEDWSLDRIFGKSLEGTCPLTDSDVAPVCIHVPERRDIFTTPGVIETKNPDGLSRCYQVPSEGDFSMILPRMSREGDDAKTVADETVQPETPLLYAERSFTGHGQERGGVQSILTNPSPDTAVEFVYMESLPWFMRIYLHTLQARVEGTSGVKDDIIEEIYYRPALDRARGTQLELRVRIPPASTVFLTYDFEKSILRYTEYPPDANRGFDVAASIITILPSTLPDTPPSRQKTSNLRTTSLLLSLPTPDFSMPYNVIIFTSTAMALAFGGLYNILVRRFVGADEGAEVVGGLKGKLALLVAKLSAKFKVAKGKVE
;
A
#
# COMPACT_ATOMS: atom_id res chain seq x y z
N MET A 1 39.69 28.52 40.36
CA MET A 1 38.59 28.42 39.42
C MET A 1 38.94 27.33 38.42
N PRO A 2 38.32 26.13 38.45
CA PRO A 2 38.48 25.14 37.42
C PRO A 2 37.51 25.43 36.28
N LEU A 3 38.04 25.63 35.09
CA LEU A 3 37.30 25.66 33.85
C LEU A 3 36.67 24.29 33.62
N LEU A 4 35.36 24.22 33.76
CA LEU A 4 34.54 23.11 33.25
C LEU A 4 34.59 23.16 31.71
N PHE A 5 35.39 22.26 31.11
CA PHE A 5 35.24 21.89 29.72
C PHE A 5 33.89 21.15 29.59
N LEU A 6 32.86 21.85 29.18
CA LEU A 6 31.70 21.26 28.59
C LEU A 6 32.17 20.61 27.28
N SER A 7 32.38 19.32 27.31
CA SER A 7 32.46 18.50 26.11
C SER A 7 31.09 18.57 25.41
N SER A 8 30.98 19.48 24.46
CA SER A 8 29.89 19.42 23.47
C SER A 8 30.06 18.08 22.74
N SER A 9 29.29 17.09 23.15
CA SER A 9 29.02 15.94 22.31
C SER A 9 28.46 16.49 21.00
N VAL A 10 29.23 16.37 19.94
CA VAL A 10 28.77 16.60 18.57
C VAL A 10 27.69 15.54 18.34
N PHE A 11 26.43 15.90 18.61
CA PHE A 11 25.30 15.11 18.17
C PHE A 11 25.30 15.21 16.65
N ALA A 12 25.57 14.09 15.98
CA ALA A 12 25.17 13.90 14.59
C ALA A 12 23.72 14.36 14.48
N SER A 13 23.34 15.06 13.41
CA SER A 13 21.98 15.56 13.29
C SER A 13 21.01 14.39 13.38
N ASP A 14 19.99 14.55 14.21
CA ASP A 14 19.03 13.49 14.49
C ASP A 14 18.00 13.29 13.36
N TYR A 15 18.11 14.04 12.25
CA TYR A 15 17.18 14.00 11.13
C TYR A 15 17.89 13.96 9.78
N HIS A 16 17.52 12.97 8.96
CA HIS A 16 18.03 12.76 7.61
C HIS A 16 16.89 12.65 6.62
N GLU A 17 17.06 13.26 5.46
CA GLU A 17 16.15 13.06 4.32
C GLU A 17 16.95 12.74 3.06
N GLN A 18 16.42 11.80 2.25
CA GLN A 18 17.05 11.37 1.02
C GLN A 18 15.98 11.04 -0.05
N LEU A 19 16.22 11.50 -1.27
CA LEU A 19 15.48 11.13 -2.48
C LEU A 19 16.40 10.31 -3.37
N ILE A 20 16.00 9.09 -3.68
CA ILE A 20 16.69 8.22 -4.63
C ILE A 20 15.84 8.10 -5.88
N LEU A 21 16.43 8.41 -7.02
CA LEU A 21 15.80 8.30 -8.34
C LEU A 21 16.49 7.17 -9.11
N LYS A 22 15.71 6.20 -9.58
CA LYS A 22 16.21 5.08 -10.39
C LYS A 22 15.38 4.98 -11.66
N PRO A 23 15.93 5.38 -12.83
CA PRO A 23 15.28 5.10 -14.11
C PRO A 23 15.07 3.60 -14.26
N LEU A 24 13.86 3.23 -14.67
CA LEU A 24 13.45 1.85 -14.91
C LEU A 24 13.12 1.67 -16.40
N PRO A 25 13.07 0.43 -16.91
CA PRO A 25 12.60 0.15 -18.26
C PRO A 25 11.20 0.71 -18.54
N GLN A 26 10.85 0.82 -19.83
CA GLN A 26 9.53 1.27 -20.30
C GLN A 26 9.18 2.71 -19.87
N SER A 27 10.15 3.64 -19.94
CA SER A 27 9.95 5.06 -19.56
C SER A 27 9.39 5.24 -18.15
N SER A 28 9.75 4.37 -17.23
CA SER A 28 9.35 4.43 -15.82
C SER A 28 10.47 5.00 -14.97
N LEU A 29 10.10 5.64 -13.86
CA LEU A 29 11.03 6.22 -12.89
C LEU A 29 10.61 5.81 -11.48
N LEU A 30 11.48 5.06 -10.80
CA LEU A 30 11.32 4.85 -9.35
C LEU A 30 11.83 6.09 -8.61
N ALA A 31 10.98 6.65 -7.78
CA ALA A 31 11.32 7.72 -6.84
C ALA A 31 11.08 7.23 -5.42
N SER A 32 12.16 7.13 -4.64
CA SER A 32 12.16 6.69 -3.25
C SER A 32 12.52 7.84 -2.34
N PHE A 33 11.57 8.27 -1.51
CA PHE A 33 11.76 9.29 -0.47
C PHE A 33 11.94 8.59 0.86
N ASN A 34 13.04 8.85 1.53
CA ASN A 34 13.33 8.33 2.87
C ASN A 34 13.56 9.47 3.85
N PHE A 35 12.84 9.44 4.95
CA PHE A 35 12.92 10.40 6.05
C PHE A 35 13.16 9.63 7.34
N ARG A 36 14.22 9.93 8.04
CA ARG A 36 14.64 9.21 9.25
C ARG A 36 14.98 10.19 10.36
N SER A 37 14.37 10.01 11.53
CA SER A 37 14.74 10.77 12.71
C SER A 37 14.94 9.86 13.92
N ASN A 38 15.87 10.24 14.79
CA ASN A 38 16.22 9.53 16.01
C ASN A 38 15.88 10.42 17.21
N THR A 39 15.36 9.81 18.28
CA THR A 39 15.10 10.45 19.56
C THR A 39 15.61 9.53 20.65
N SER A 40 16.44 10.00 21.59
CA SER A 40 16.90 9.12 22.67
C SER A 40 15.72 8.57 23.49
N LEU A 41 15.82 7.31 23.93
CA LEU A 41 14.75 6.68 24.70
C LEU A 41 14.43 7.46 25.97
N SER A 42 15.43 8.02 26.65
CA SER A 42 15.24 8.85 27.84
C SER A 42 14.42 10.11 27.55
N GLN A 43 14.64 10.77 26.40
CA GLN A 43 13.84 11.92 25.99
C GLN A 43 12.42 11.52 25.60
N PHE A 44 12.28 10.39 24.91
CA PHE A 44 10.97 9.86 24.52
C PHE A 44 10.14 9.51 25.78
N GLU A 45 10.71 8.82 26.75
CA GLU A 45 10.06 8.49 28.02
C GLU A 45 9.68 9.73 28.85
N ALA A 46 10.52 10.75 28.80
CA ALA A 46 10.27 12.05 29.44
C ALA A 46 9.26 12.93 28.68
N HIS A 47 8.59 12.41 27.64
CA HIS A 47 7.66 13.14 26.77
C HIS A 47 8.27 14.33 26.02
N ASN A 48 9.58 14.33 25.79
CA ASN A 48 10.27 15.34 25.01
C ASN A 48 10.36 14.92 23.54
N PHE A 49 9.31 15.22 22.79
CA PHE A 49 9.15 14.82 21.38
C PHE A 49 9.76 15.85 20.41
N ARG A 50 11.04 16.16 20.51
CA ARG A 50 11.67 17.18 19.66
C ARG A 50 11.62 16.83 18.17
N TYR A 51 12.07 15.63 17.79
CA TYR A 51 12.11 15.14 16.41
C TYR A 51 11.08 14.01 16.15
N PHE A 52 10.44 13.54 17.21
CA PHE A 52 9.42 12.53 17.12
C PHE A 52 8.02 13.15 17.11
N PRO A 53 7.10 12.71 16.24
CA PRO A 53 5.74 13.25 16.19
C PRO A 53 4.99 13.01 17.49
N ARG A 54 4.61 14.09 18.19
CA ARG A 54 3.98 14.01 19.52
C ARG A 54 2.72 13.15 19.55
N SER A 55 1.83 13.30 18.56
CA SER A 55 0.57 12.53 18.49
C SER A 55 0.85 11.03 18.42
N LEU A 56 1.78 10.62 17.57
CA LEU A 56 2.16 9.22 17.43
C LEU A 56 2.89 8.70 18.67
N GLY A 57 3.83 9.50 19.23
CA GLY A 57 4.54 9.14 20.46
C GLY A 57 3.61 8.89 21.65
N GLN A 58 2.59 9.72 21.83
CA GLN A 58 1.60 9.55 22.90
C GLN A 58 0.76 8.28 22.71
N ILE A 59 0.39 7.93 21.46
CA ILE A 59 -0.31 6.67 21.15
C ILE A 59 0.56 5.48 21.53
N LEU A 60 1.82 5.45 21.08
CA LEU A 60 2.74 4.35 21.33
C LEU A 60 2.99 4.13 22.82
N GLN A 61 3.20 5.21 23.58
CA GLN A 61 3.40 5.13 25.03
C GLN A 61 2.14 4.65 25.76
N HIS A 62 0.96 5.15 25.37
CA HIS A 62 -0.31 4.76 25.98
C HIS A 62 -0.61 3.27 25.81
N VAL A 63 -0.28 2.73 24.62
CA VAL A 63 -0.54 1.33 24.27
C VAL A 63 0.57 0.39 24.76
N GLY A 64 1.79 0.91 25.00
CA GLY A 64 2.96 0.08 25.28
C GLY A 64 3.52 -0.56 24.00
N THR A 65 3.47 0.15 22.88
CA THR A 65 4.01 -0.32 21.60
C THR A 65 5.53 -0.11 21.58
N ARG A 66 6.29 -1.20 21.41
CA ARG A 66 7.76 -1.17 21.36
C ARG A 66 8.31 -1.04 19.95
N GLU A 67 7.62 -1.64 18.99
CA GLU A 67 7.95 -1.56 17.56
C GLU A 67 6.67 -1.51 16.75
N LEU A 68 6.64 -0.70 15.68
CA LEU A 68 5.47 -0.51 14.84
C LEU A 68 5.86 -0.37 13.39
N HIS A 69 5.11 -1.05 12.53
CA HIS A 69 5.24 -0.98 11.09
C HIS A 69 3.87 -0.79 10.46
N LEU A 70 3.69 0.33 9.77
CA LEU A 70 2.45 0.66 9.09
C LEU A 70 2.74 0.89 7.61
N ARG A 71 1.95 0.26 6.74
CA ARG A 71 2.09 0.31 5.28
C ARG A 71 0.79 0.75 4.64
N PHE A 72 0.92 1.61 3.64
CA PHE A 72 -0.15 1.98 2.72
C PHE A 72 0.36 1.73 1.31
N SER A 73 -0.19 0.77 0.60
CA SER A 73 0.34 0.37 -0.71
C SER A 73 -0.77 0.23 -1.73
N LEU A 74 -0.47 0.59 -2.98
CA LEU A 74 -1.37 0.46 -4.11
C LEU A 74 -0.59 0.04 -5.36
N GLY A 75 -1.21 -0.81 -6.17
CA GLY A 75 -0.59 -1.38 -7.35
C GLY A 75 0.18 -2.66 -7.05
N ARG A 76 0.82 -3.21 -8.08
CA ARG A 76 1.66 -4.40 -8.01
C ARG A 76 3.05 -4.06 -8.52
N TRP A 77 4.08 -4.47 -7.78
CA TRP A 77 5.46 -4.39 -8.26
C TRP A 77 5.68 -5.39 -9.39
N ASP A 78 6.13 -4.91 -10.54
CA ASP A 78 6.49 -5.73 -11.69
C ASP A 78 7.97 -6.14 -11.59
N ALA A 79 8.22 -7.28 -10.94
CA ALA A 79 9.57 -7.77 -10.72
C ALA A 79 10.25 -8.24 -12.02
N GLU A 80 9.47 -8.61 -13.04
CA GLU A 80 10.00 -9.03 -14.33
C GLU A 80 10.57 -7.84 -15.12
N SER A 81 9.86 -6.71 -15.12
CA SER A 81 10.27 -5.52 -15.84
C SER A 81 11.21 -4.62 -15.01
N TRP A 82 10.95 -4.47 -13.71
CA TRP A 82 11.65 -3.50 -12.85
C TRP A 82 12.74 -4.13 -11.98
N GLY A 83 12.78 -5.46 -11.91
CA GLY A 83 13.77 -6.22 -11.13
C GLY A 83 13.49 -6.21 -9.62
N ALA A 84 14.56 -6.19 -8.83
CA ALA A 84 14.48 -6.21 -7.37
C ALA A 84 13.68 -5.02 -6.82
N ARG A 85 12.93 -5.28 -5.76
CA ARG A 85 12.13 -4.27 -5.06
C ARG A 85 13.02 -3.24 -4.36
N PRO A 86 12.58 -1.97 -4.25
CA PRO A 86 13.30 -1.00 -3.45
C PRO A 86 13.43 -1.50 -1.99
N TRP A 87 14.56 -1.19 -1.36
CA TRP A 87 14.85 -1.58 0.02
C TRP A 87 14.73 -3.10 0.28
N ASP A 88 14.98 -3.93 -0.72
CA ASP A 88 14.81 -5.40 -0.68
C ASP A 88 13.42 -5.84 -0.20
N GLY A 89 12.40 -5.03 -0.46
CA GLY A 89 11.01 -5.29 -0.06
C GLY A 89 10.68 -5.01 1.40
N THR A 90 11.63 -4.50 2.22
CA THR A 90 11.38 -4.23 3.64
C THR A 90 10.37 -3.11 3.89
N LYS A 91 10.21 -2.19 2.93
CA LYS A 91 9.32 -1.02 3.02
C LYS A 91 7.99 -1.21 2.28
N GLU A 92 7.81 -2.33 1.63
CA GLU A 92 6.58 -2.67 0.91
C GLU A 92 5.53 -3.26 1.87
N GLY A 93 4.26 -2.98 1.60
CA GLY A 93 3.10 -3.63 2.20
C GLY A 93 2.25 -4.37 1.17
N GLY A 94 1.31 -5.17 1.62
CA GLY A 94 0.23 -5.67 0.77
C GLY A 94 -0.66 -4.51 0.28
N THR A 95 -1.38 -4.72 -0.83
CA THR A 95 -2.34 -3.72 -1.35
C THR A 95 -3.33 -3.31 -0.27
N GLY A 96 -3.57 -2.02 -0.12
CA GLY A 96 -4.39 -1.43 0.92
C GLY A 96 -3.56 -1.00 2.13
N VAL A 97 -4.01 -1.35 3.33
CA VAL A 97 -3.32 -1.01 4.58
C VAL A 97 -2.89 -2.28 5.30
N GLU A 98 -1.66 -2.32 5.74
CA GLU A 98 -1.08 -3.40 6.53
C GLU A 98 -0.41 -2.81 7.78
N LEU A 99 -0.67 -3.42 8.93
CA LEU A 99 -0.11 -3.02 10.22
C LEU A 99 0.41 -4.24 10.95
N TRP A 100 1.65 -4.16 11.48
CA TRP A 100 2.12 -5.09 12.49
C TRP A 100 2.87 -4.34 13.57
N ALA A 101 2.74 -4.83 14.79
CA ALA A 101 3.37 -4.19 15.93
C ALA A 101 3.73 -5.21 17.02
N TRP A 102 4.79 -4.88 17.74
CA TRP A 102 5.23 -5.56 18.94
C TRP A 102 4.72 -4.79 20.16
N LEU A 103 3.79 -5.42 20.90
CA LEU A 103 3.15 -4.84 22.07
C LEU A 103 3.68 -5.50 23.33
N GLU A 104 4.03 -4.70 24.33
CA GLU A 104 4.38 -5.18 25.66
C GLU A 104 3.09 -5.46 26.45
N ALA A 105 2.89 -6.70 26.86
CA ALA A 105 1.73 -7.14 27.64
C ALA A 105 2.06 -8.38 28.45
N ASP A 106 1.42 -8.54 29.59
CA ASP A 106 1.61 -9.71 30.46
C ASP A 106 0.78 -10.92 30.01
N THR A 107 -0.30 -10.68 29.27
CA THR A 107 -1.19 -11.73 28.73
C THR A 107 -1.59 -11.48 27.30
N GLU A 108 -2.05 -12.52 26.60
CA GLU A 108 -2.57 -12.40 25.24
C GLU A 108 -3.83 -11.52 25.17
N GLU A 109 -4.70 -11.62 26.17
CA GLU A 109 -5.93 -10.83 26.24
C GLU A 109 -5.63 -9.34 26.42
N GLU A 110 -4.62 -8.99 27.21
CA GLU A 110 -4.15 -7.61 27.35
C GLU A 110 -3.58 -7.10 26.03
N ALA A 111 -2.79 -7.93 25.34
CA ALA A 111 -2.25 -7.58 24.04
C ALA A 111 -3.36 -7.30 23.01
N ASP A 112 -4.46 -8.08 23.01
CA ASP A 112 -5.60 -7.86 22.14
C ASP A 112 -6.33 -6.54 22.44
N LEU A 113 -6.51 -6.18 23.71
CA LEU A 113 -7.09 -4.90 24.10
C LEU A 113 -6.20 -3.71 23.71
N LYS A 114 -4.89 -3.84 23.89
CA LYS A 114 -3.91 -2.84 23.44
C LYS A 114 -3.89 -2.73 21.93
N TRP A 115 -3.98 -3.83 21.19
CA TRP A 115 -4.07 -3.83 19.74
C TRP A 115 -5.31 -3.10 19.23
N LEU A 116 -6.48 -3.37 19.80
CA LEU A 116 -7.71 -2.68 19.46
C LEU A 116 -7.60 -1.17 19.73
N THR A 117 -6.97 -0.79 20.84
CA THR A 117 -6.72 0.62 21.18
C THR A 117 -5.78 1.26 20.15
N LEU A 118 -4.70 0.57 19.76
CA LEU A 118 -3.74 1.02 18.76
C LEU A 118 -4.41 1.23 17.39
N THR A 119 -5.14 0.23 16.90
CA THR A 119 -5.81 0.31 15.58
C THR A 119 -6.84 1.44 15.54
N ASN A 120 -7.63 1.63 16.60
CA ASN A 120 -8.57 2.73 16.72
C ASN A 120 -7.88 4.10 16.72
N ALA A 121 -6.79 4.26 17.47
CA ALA A 121 -6.05 5.52 17.52
C ALA A 121 -5.38 5.85 16.19
N LEU A 122 -4.75 4.86 15.54
CA LEU A 122 -4.14 5.03 14.23
C LEU A 122 -5.17 5.29 13.12
N SER A 123 -6.36 4.68 13.22
CA SER A 123 -7.47 4.96 12.31
C SER A 123 -7.82 6.45 12.32
N GLY A 124 -7.97 7.05 13.49
CA GLY A 124 -8.22 8.48 13.63
C GLY A 124 -7.06 9.36 13.16
N LEU A 125 -5.81 8.93 13.41
CA LEU A 125 -4.63 9.71 13.04
C LEU A 125 -4.40 9.74 11.53
N PHE A 126 -4.59 8.61 10.83
CA PHE A 126 -4.29 8.47 9.40
C PHE A 126 -5.52 8.55 8.50
N CYS A 127 -6.72 8.74 9.05
CA CYS A 127 -7.97 8.69 8.29
C CYS A 127 -8.10 7.39 7.47
N ALA A 128 -7.73 6.27 8.06
CA ALA A 128 -7.77 4.95 7.46
C ALA A 128 -8.67 4.03 8.29
N SER A 129 -9.29 3.05 7.66
CA SER A 129 -10.28 2.16 8.30
C SER A 129 -9.64 1.10 9.23
N LEU A 130 -8.49 1.40 9.85
CA LEU A 130 -7.73 0.47 10.71
C LEU A 130 -8.56 -0.09 11.88
N ASN A 131 -9.58 0.63 12.32
CA ASN A 131 -10.54 0.17 13.34
C ASN A 131 -11.36 -1.06 12.90
N PHE A 132 -11.35 -1.43 11.63
CA PHE A 132 -11.94 -2.68 11.12
C PHE A 132 -10.97 -3.88 11.16
N ILE A 133 -9.75 -3.69 11.66
CA ILE A 133 -8.85 -4.79 12.01
C ILE A 133 -9.30 -5.33 13.37
N ASP A 134 -10.34 -6.14 13.35
CA ASP A 134 -10.90 -6.84 14.50
C ASP A 134 -10.23 -8.22 14.69
N GLU A 135 -10.72 -9.02 15.63
CA GLU A 135 -10.21 -10.36 15.90
C GLU A 135 -10.25 -11.27 14.67
N THR A 136 -11.23 -11.08 13.76
CA THR A 136 -11.39 -11.91 12.55
C THR A 136 -10.33 -11.64 11.50
N ARG A 137 -9.66 -10.48 11.58
CA ARG A 137 -8.62 -10.01 10.65
C ARG A 137 -7.25 -9.85 11.29
N THR A 138 -7.16 -10.11 12.59
CA THR A 138 -5.91 -10.09 13.33
C THR A 138 -5.26 -11.46 13.32
N THR A 139 -3.99 -11.52 12.99
CA THR A 139 -3.16 -12.73 13.08
C THR A 139 -2.03 -12.52 14.07
N ARG A 140 -1.53 -13.64 14.62
CA ARG A 140 -0.37 -13.68 15.53
C ARG A 140 0.72 -14.52 14.85
N PRO A 141 1.57 -13.91 14.02
CA PRO A 141 2.64 -14.64 13.34
C PRO A 141 3.57 -15.32 14.36
N VAL A 142 3.98 -16.55 14.03
CA VAL A 142 4.86 -17.36 14.89
C VAL A 142 6.26 -17.44 14.29
N MET A 143 6.36 -17.62 12.98
CA MET A 143 7.61 -17.76 12.27
C MET A 143 7.95 -16.53 11.42
N SER A 144 6.91 -15.79 10.98
CA SER A 144 7.04 -14.58 10.16
C SER A 144 7.28 -13.35 11.04
N PHE A 145 7.81 -12.29 10.44
CA PHE A 145 8.05 -10.99 11.10
C PHE A 145 8.93 -11.09 12.34
N ARG A 146 10.23 -11.01 12.14
CA ARG A 146 11.16 -10.87 13.26
C ARG A 146 11.26 -9.40 13.68
N PRO A 147 11.52 -9.12 14.97
CA PRO A 147 11.79 -7.75 15.41
C PRO A 147 12.96 -7.17 14.62
N GLU A 148 12.81 -5.95 14.12
CA GLU A 148 13.86 -5.21 13.42
C GLU A 148 14.67 -4.31 14.37
N GLY A 149 14.08 -4.01 15.53
CA GLY A 149 14.69 -3.17 16.56
C GLY A 149 15.51 -3.95 17.58
N ASP A 150 16.36 -3.22 18.32
CA ASP A 150 17.19 -3.76 19.40
C ASP A 150 16.39 -3.77 20.72
N HIS A 151 15.76 -4.88 21.04
CA HIS A 151 14.88 -5.01 22.21
C HIS A 151 15.58 -5.58 23.47
N GLY A 152 16.83 -6.04 23.35
CA GLY A 152 17.58 -6.64 24.45
C GLY A 152 16.85 -7.84 25.07
N SER A 153 16.69 -7.84 26.40
CA SER A 153 16.01 -8.90 27.15
C SER A 153 14.48 -8.71 27.26
N ALA A 154 13.90 -7.66 26.66
CA ALA A 154 12.48 -7.35 26.76
C ALA A 154 11.58 -8.21 25.85
N LEU A 155 12.16 -9.13 25.07
CA LEU A 155 11.44 -9.99 24.13
C LEU A 155 10.41 -10.92 24.78
N ASP A 156 10.62 -11.33 26.02
CA ASP A 156 9.79 -12.34 26.70
C ASP A 156 8.34 -11.90 26.95
N ASN A 157 8.08 -10.59 27.06
CA ASN A 157 6.75 -10.03 27.30
C ASN A 157 6.19 -9.27 26.07
N MET A 158 6.76 -9.50 24.89
CA MET A 158 6.31 -8.85 23.66
C MET A 158 5.43 -9.79 22.83
N HIS A 159 4.29 -9.27 22.45
CA HIS A 159 3.33 -9.95 21.58
C HIS A 159 3.31 -9.30 20.20
N LEU A 160 3.54 -10.12 19.17
CA LEU A 160 3.40 -9.69 17.79
C LEU A 160 1.96 -9.85 17.34
N LEU A 161 1.36 -8.77 16.85
CA LEU A 161 0.06 -8.79 16.18
C LEU A 161 0.19 -8.16 14.80
N HIS A 162 -0.55 -8.72 13.85
CA HIS A 162 -0.55 -8.32 12.46
C HIS A 162 -1.99 -8.27 11.94
N GLY A 163 -2.29 -7.29 11.11
CA GLY A 163 -3.58 -7.15 10.46
C GLY A 163 -3.49 -6.44 9.11
N VAL A 164 -4.36 -6.81 8.19
CA VAL A 164 -4.38 -6.29 6.81
C VAL A 164 -5.81 -5.93 6.40
N LEU A 165 -5.93 -4.80 5.70
CA LEU A 165 -7.14 -4.36 5.02
C LEU A 165 -6.86 -4.20 3.52
N PRO A 166 -6.95 -5.28 2.74
CA PRO A 166 -6.61 -5.25 1.31
C PRO A 166 -7.56 -4.41 0.47
N HIS A 167 -8.73 -4.08 1.00
CA HIS A 167 -9.76 -3.28 0.34
C HIS A 167 -9.65 -1.78 0.65
N GLU A 168 -8.80 -1.37 1.57
CA GLU A 168 -8.66 0.05 1.94
C GLU A 168 -8.14 0.86 0.77
N ILE A 169 -8.85 1.93 0.45
CA ILE A 169 -8.47 2.85 -0.62
C ILE A 169 -7.48 3.87 -0.07
N VAL A 170 -6.22 3.73 -0.48
CA VAL A 170 -5.16 4.69 -0.12
C VAL A 170 -5.31 5.97 -0.94
N CYS A 171 -5.41 7.11 -0.28
CA CYS A 171 -5.70 8.38 -0.92
C CYS A 171 -5.01 9.58 -0.24
N THR A 172 -5.33 10.80 -0.68
CA THR A 172 -4.76 12.04 -0.15
C THR A 172 -5.05 12.26 1.34
N GLU A 173 -6.11 11.65 1.87
CA GLU A 173 -6.45 11.73 3.29
C GLU A 173 -5.43 11.00 4.17
N ASN A 174 -4.81 9.94 3.65
CA ASN A 174 -3.73 9.23 4.34
C ASN A 174 -2.38 9.95 4.17
N LEU A 175 -2.10 10.50 2.98
CA LEU A 175 -0.87 11.23 2.72
C LEU A 175 -0.75 12.51 3.56
N THR A 176 -1.85 13.22 3.77
CA THR A 176 -1.82 14.48 4.52
C THR A 176 -1.31 14.32 5.95
N PRO A 177 -1.83 13.40 6.80
CA PRO A 177 -1.26 13.16 8.12
C PRO A 177 0.16 12.60 8.04
N PHE A 178 0.47 11.72 7.07
CA PHE A 178 1.83 11.22 6.87
C PHE A 178 2.85 12.36 6.70
N LEU A 179 2.56 13.34 5.84
CA LEU A 179 3.42 14.51 5.66
C LEU A 179 3.49 15.42 6.90
N LYS A 180 2.39 15.53 7.66
CA LYS A 180 2.36 16.33 8.91
C LYS A 180 3.23 15.74 10.02
N LEU A 181 3.52 14.44 9.98
CA LEU A 181 4.43 13.80 10.93
C LEU A 181 5.89 14.11 10.64
N LEU A 182 6.25 14.52 9.42
CA LEU A 182 7.60 14.93 9.06
C LEU A 182 7.99 16.24 9.76
N PRO A 183 9.25 16.42 10.17
CA PRO A 183 9.73 17.65 10.81
C PRO A 183 9.46 18.91 9.98
N CYS A 184 9.71 18.88 8.67
CA CYS A 184 9.43 19.99 7.74
C CYS A 184 8.01 19.97 7.14
N LYS A 185 7.16 19.00 7.47
CA LYS A 185 5.73 18.94 7.16
C LYS A 185 5.37 19.12 5.68
N GLY A 186 6.23 18.66 4.77
CA GLY A 186 6.04 18.81 3.33
C GLY A 186 6.20 20.23 2.79
N LYS A 187 6.80 21.16 3.55
CA LYS A 187 6.92 22.58 3.17
C LYS A 187 8.34 22.98 2.72
N ALA A 188 9.36 22.22 3.07
CA ALA A 188 10.74 22.48 2.73
C ALA A 188 11.47 21.16 2.46
N GLY A 189 12.62 21.23 1.80
CA GLY A 189 13.43 20.07 1.43
C GLY A 189 12.71 19.15 0.44
N ILE A 190 13.19 17.92 0.32
CA ILE A 190 12.64 16.94 -0.62
C ILE A 190 11.17 16.61 -0.35
N SER A 191 10.71 16.72 0.90
CA SER A 191 9.31 16.49 1.26
C SER A 191 8.36 17.45 0.53
N SER A 192 8.84 18.62 0.10
CA SER A 192 8.06 19.57 -0.67
C SER A 192 7.67 19.07 -2.06
N LEU A 193 8.41 18.13 -2.64
CA LEU A 193 8.11 17.51 -3.94
C LEU A 193 6.92 16.56 -3.87
N LEU A 194 6.59 16.03 -2.70
CA LEU A 194 5.50 15.10 -2.52
C LEU A 194 4.15 15.76 -2.81
N SER A 195 3.41 15.15 -3.71
CA SER A 195 2.08 15.60 -4.13
C SER A 195 1.17 14.40 -4.33
N GLY A 196 -0.04 14.47 -3.76
CA GLY A 196 -1.03 13.41 -3.94
C GLY A 196 -1.34 13.10 -5.40
N HIS A 197 -1.35 14.12 -6.28
CA HIS A 197 -1.59 13.90 -7.70
C HIS A 197 -0.53 13.03 -8.37
N LYS A 198 0.73 13.13 -7.95
CA LYS A 198 1.82 12.32 -8.51
C LYS A 198 1.86 10.94 -7.86
N LEU A 199 1.72 10.88 -6.54
CA LEU A 199 1.75 9.64 -5.81
C LEU A 199 0.61 8.69 -6.23
N PHE A 200 -0.63 9.19 -6.30
CA PHE A 200 -1.79 8.33 -6.62
C PHE A 200 -2.02 8.15 -8.13
N ASP A 201 -1.20 8.78 -8.97
CA ASP A 201 -1.13 8.54 -10.42
C ASP A 201 0.00 7.56 -10.80
N ALA A 202 0.80 7.12 -9.84
CA ALA A 202 1.88 6.17 -10.02
C ALA A 202 1.34 4.76 -10.35
N SER A 203 2.11 4.01 -11.14
CA SER A 203 1.79 2.61 -11.49
C SER A 203 1.84 1.68 -10.27
N TRP A 204 2.74 1.99 -9.35
CA TRP A 204 2.87 1.34 -8.05
C TRP A 204 3.34 2.36 -7.02
N GLN A 205 2.85 2.26 -5.79
CA GLN A 205 3.31 3.11 -4.70
C GLN A 205 3.18 2.40 -3.34
N SER A 206 4.09 2.76 -2.42
CA SER A 206 4.07 2.33 -1.03
C SER A 206 4.47 3.48 -0.12
N MET A 207 3.71 3.70 0.95
CA MET A 207 4.06 4.61 2.04
C MET A 207 4.29 3.76 3.28
N ALA A 208 5.46 3.87 3.89
CA ALA A 208 5.87 3.10 5.05
C ALA A 208 6.18 3.99 6.25
N ILE A 209 5.76 3.56 7.42
CA ILE A 209 6.18 4.14 8.71
C ILE A 209 6.72 3.00 9.55
N ASP A 210 7.99 3.09 9.92
CA ASP A 210 8.68 2.14 10.77
C ASP A 210 9.16 2.85 12.04
N ILE A 211 8.82 2.29 13.18
CA ILE A 211 9.27 2.79 14.48
C ILE A 211 9.92 1.62 15.21
N ARG A 212 11.17 1.78 15.55
CA ARG A 212 11.96 0.73 16.21
C ARG A 212 13.03 1.32 17.13
N PRO A 213 13.38 0.63 18.23
CA PRO A 213 14.52 1.00 19.05
C PRO A 213 15.83 0.63 18.33
N ILE A 214 16.82 1.50 18.42
CA ILE A 214 18.18 1.28 17.91
C ILE A 214 19.17 1.55 19.02
N CYS A 215 20.02 0.57 19.32
CA CYS A 215 21.02 0.65 20.38
C CYS A 215 22.45 0.51 19.79
N PRO A 216 23.07 1.58 19.28
CA PRO A 216 24.42 1.51 18.78
C PRO A 216 25.42 1.16 19.91
N PRO A 217 26.46 0.35 19.65
CA PRO A 217 27.43 -0.01 20.65
C PRO A 217 28.07 1.23 21.28
N GLY A 218 28.02 1.35 22.61
CA GLY A 218 28.63 2.44 23.37
C GLY A 218 27.87 3.78 23.32
N GLN A 219 26.69 3.82 22.79
CA GLN A 219 25.80 4.99 22.76
C GLN A 219 24.49 4.70 23.50
N GLU A 220 23.75 5.74 23.84
CA GLU A 220 22.39 5.63 24.37
C GLU A 220 21.45 5.09 23.29
N CYS A 221 20.54 4.19 23.68
CA CYS A 221 19.51 3.71 22.76
C CYS A 221 18.58 4.85 22.32
N ALA A 222 18.20 4.83 21.07
CA ALA A 222 17.29 5.80 20.47
C ALA A 222 16.05 5.09 19.87
N LEU A 223 14.92 5.75 19.92
CA LEU A 223 13.76 5.36 19.13
C LEU A 223 13.87 6.04 17.76
N GLN A 224 13.99 5.23 16.73
CA GLN A 224 14.04 5.69 15.35
C GLN A 224 12.63 5.66 14.75
N ILE A 225 12.23 6.75 14.10
CA ILE A 225 11.11 6.75 13.16
C ILE A 225 11.67 6.92 11.76
N GLU A 226 11.29 6.01 10.88
CA GLU A 226 11.64 6.03 9.46
C GLU A 226 10.34 6.07 8.64
N GLN A 227 10.19 7.11 7.82
CA GLN A 227 9.06 7.28 6.93
C GLN A 227 9.56 7.19 5.49
N THR A 228 8.98 6.29 4.70
CA THR A 228 9.41 6.06 3.31
C THR A 228 8.22 6.18 2.38
N ILE A 229 8.42 6.84 1.25
CA ILE A 229 7.46 6.85 0.15
C ILE A 229 8.19 6.41 -1.11
N ASP A 230 7.76 5.29 -1.65
CA ASP A 230 8.24 4.77 -2.92
C ASP A 230 7.13 4.85 -3.96
N MET A 231 7.46 5.30 -5.17
CA MET A 231 6.52 5.36 -6.27
C MET A 231 7.20 5.10 -7.61
N VAL A 232 6.52 4.39 -8.50
CA VAL A 232 6.93 4.20 -9.89
C VAL A 232 6.10 5.11 -10.79
N LEU A 233 6.73 6.13 -11.32
CA LEU A 233 6.12 7.13 -12.17
C LEU A 233 6.31 6.79 -13.64
N ASP A 234 5.26 6.92 -14.44
CA ASP A 234 5.36 6.99 -15.89
C ASP A 234 5.88 8.39 -16.28
N ILE A 235 7.08 8.44 -16.89
CA ILE A 235 7.75 9.68 -17.25
C ILE A 235 6.90 10.51 -18.21
N GLU A 236 6.33 9.88 -19.25
CA GLU A 236 5.52 10.57 -20.24
C GLU A 236 4.24 11.18 -19.65
N ARG A 237 3.57 10.41 -18.81
CA ARG A 237 2.37 10.87 -18.13
C ARG A 237 2.70 11.98 -17.13
N SER A 238 3.82 11.86 -16.43
CA SER A 238 4.24 12.82 -15.40
C SER A 238 4.64 14.18 -15.96
N LYS A 239 5.17 14.24 -17.18
CA LYS A 239 5.53 15.51 -17.87
C LYS A 239 4.32 16.34 -18.31
N ARG A 240 3.12 15.76 -18.34
CA ARG A 240 1.92 16.45 -18.86
C ARG A 240 1.45 17.55 -17.92
N PRO A 241 0.97 18.67 -18.47
CA PRO A 241 0.40 19.75 -17.67
C PRO A 241 -0.84 19.25 -16.91
N ARG A 242 -1.04 19.71 -15.68
CA ARG A 242 -2.19 19.35 -14.82
C ARG A 242 -3.56 19.54 -15.47
N GLY A 243 -3.70 20.45 -16.43
CA GLY A 243 -4.95 20.72 -17.16
C GLY A 243 -5.32 19.67 -18.20
N ASN A 244 -4.44 18.71 -18.52
CA ASN A 244 -4.70 17.67 -19.52
C ASN A 244 -4.17 16.30 -19.04
N PRO A 245 -4.75 15.73 -17.97
CA PRO A 245 -4.26 14.48 -17.39
C PRO A 245 -4.57 13.25 -18.24
N ILE A 246 -5.52 13.34 -19.17
CA ILE A 246 -5.94 12.19 -19.99
C ILE A 246 -4.91 11.96 -21.09
N PRO A 247 -4.30 10.77 -21.19
CA PRO A 247 -3.44 10.39 -22.29
C PRO A 247 -4.22 10.51 -23.61
N ARG A 248 -3.76 11.38 -24.49
CA ARG A 248 -4.23 11.38 -25.88
C ARG A 248 -3.29 10.50 -26.67
N PRO A 249 -3.78 9.54 -27.46
CA PRO A 249 -2.93 8.85 -28.40
C PRO A 249 -2.28 9.89 -29.32
N PRO A 250 -1.03 9.69 -29.75
CA PRO A 250 -0.41 10.55 -30.75
C PRO A 250 -1.32 10.60 -31.99
N PRO A 251 -1.28 11.70 -32.77
CA PRO A 251 -2.00 11.76 -34.03
C PRO A 251 -1.73 10.53 -34.89
N GLY A 252 -2.72 10.04 -35.63
CA GLY A 252 -2.62 8.77 -36.34
C GLY A 252 -1.43 8.65 -37.31
N HIS A 253 -0.91 9.79 -37.81
CA HIS A 253 0.29 9.82 -38.65
C HIS A 253 1.61 9.66 -37.89
N ASP A 254 1.59 9.88 -36.55
CA ASP A 254 2.77 9.72 -35.67
C ASP A 254 2.74 8.37 -34.91
N LEU A 255 1.62 7.64 -35.02
CA LEU A 255 1.44 6.39 -34.32
C LEU A 255 2.22 5.27 -35.03
N LYS A 256 3.30 4.80 -34.43
CA LYS A 256 4.03 3.62 -34.90
C LYS A 256 3.43 2.37 -34.27
N CYS A 257 2.89 1.49 -35.11
CA CYS A 257 2.27 0.24 -34.67
C CYS A 257 3.28 -0.91 -34.73
N ASN A 258 3.27 -1.77 -33.73
CA ASN A 258 4.05 -2.99 -33.72
C ASN A 258 3.35 -4.06 -34.57
N THR A 259 3.83 -4.24 -35.80
CA THR A 259 3.28 -5.19 -36.77
C THR A 259 3.64 -6.65 -36.48
N SER A 260 4.51 -6.92 -35.51
CA SER A 260 4.88 -8.29 -35.11
C SER A 260 3.83 -8.95 -34.21
N LYS A 261 2.89 -8.19 -33.65
CA LYS A 261 1.82 -8.73 -32.80
C LYS A 261 0.85 -9.57 -33.64
N PRO A 262 0.42 -10.77 -33.15
CA PRO A 262 -0.37 -11.73 -33.93
C PRO A 262 -1.78 -11.24 -34.31
N TYR A 263 -2.29 -10.21 -33.65
CA TYR A 263 -3.63 -9.65 -33.90
C TYR A 263 -3.59 -8.29 -34.60
N HIS A 264 -2.47 -7.98 -35.26
CA HIS A 264 -2.34 -6.73 -36.02
C HIS A 264 -3.34 -6.70 -37.20
N SER A 265 -4.11 -5.63 -37.31
CA SER A 265 -5.03 -5.38 -38.42
C SER A 265 -4.98 -3.89 -38.79
N GLY A 266 -5.59 -3.52 -39.93
CA GLY A 266 -5.70 -2.11 -40.34
C GLY A 266 -6.43 -1.23 -39.34
N ASP A 267 -7.31 -1.83 -38.53
CA ASP A 267 -8.11 -1.14 -37.51
C ASP A 267 -7.56 -1.27 -36.09
N THR A 268 -6.56 -2.12 -35.89
CA THR A 268 -5.98 -2.39 -34.57
C THR A 268 -4.48 -2.06 -34.60
N CYS A 269 -4.13 -1.01 -33.89
CA CYS A 269 -2.73 -0.60 -33.72
C CYS A 269 -2.29 -0.89 -32.28
N PHE A 270 -1.30 -1.78 -32.12
CA PHE A 270 -0.54 -1.89 -30.88
C PHE A 270 0.63 -0.90 -30.98
N PRO A 271 0.70 0.12 -30.13
CA PRO A 271 1.83 1.03 -30.15
C PRO A 271 3.15 0.25 -30.05
N SER A 272 4.14 0.64 -30.84
CA SER A 272 5.51 0.15 -30.65
C SER A 272 5.98 0.57 -29.27
N ASP A 273 6.78 -0.27 -28.62
CA ASP A 273 7.33 0.01 -27.30
C ASP A 273 7.98 1.40 -27.30
N PHE A 274 7.76 2.14 -26.21
CA PHE A 274 8.27 3.50 -26.05
C PHE A 274 9.79 3.48 -26.21
N ALA A 275 10.32 4.54 -26.84
CA ALA A 275 11.75 4.68 -26.94
C ALA A 275 12.36 4.80 -25.54
N GLU A 276 13.25 3.88 -25.19
CA GLU A 276 14.02 3.95 -23.96
C GLU A 276 14.81 5.27 -23.89
N GLY A 277 14.90 5.86 -22.71
CA GLY A 277 15.79 7.00 -22.46
C GLY A 277 15.26 8.36 -22.88
N GLU A 278 13.99 8.66 -22.63
CA GLU A 278 13.47 10.01 -22.82
C GLU A 278 14.07 11.03 -21.84
N ASP A 279 14.18 12.29 -22.32
CA ASP A 279 14.60 13.39 -21.46
C ASP A 279 13.54 13.72 -20.41
N TRP A 280 13.99 13.95 -19.19
CA TRP A 280 13.13 14.44 -18.12
C TRP A 280 13.90 15.34 -17.16
N SER A 281 13.18 16.16 -16.43
CA SER A 281 13.74 16.99 -15.37
C SER A 281 12.93 16.83 -14.08
N LEU A 282 13.57 17.05 -12.95
CA LEU A 282 12.96 16.90 -11.63
C LEU A 282 11.70 17.77 -11.50
N ASP A 283 11.78 19.02 -11.92
CA ASP A 283 10.67 19.97 -11.91
C ASP A 283 9.52 19.57 -12.83
N ARG A 284 9.79 18.98 -14.00
CA ARG A 284 8.76 18.45 -14.90
C ARG A 284 8.05 17.24 -14.32
N ILE A 285 8.81 16.30 -13.75
CA ILE A 285 8.24 15.06 -13.15
C ILE A 285 7.33 15.41 -11.97
N PHE A 286 7.81 16.22 -11.01
CA PHE A 286 7.04 16.56 -9.82
C PHE A 286 6.13 17.78 -9.98
N GLY A 287 6.27 18.52 -11.08
CA GLY A 287 5.46 19.70 -11.40
C GLY A 287 5.77 20.92 -10.56
N LYS A 288 6.93 20.93 -9.88
CA LYS A 288 7.47 22.05 -9.10
C LYS A 288 8.97 21.87 -8.87
N SER A 289 9.68 22.97 -8.70
CA SER A 289 11.10 22.98 -8.35
C SER A 289 11.33 22.60 -6.88
N LEU A 290 12.51 22.10 -6.58
CA LEU A 290 12.97 21.88 -5.21
C LEU A 290 13.67 23.16 -4.73
N GLU A 291 13.04 23.84 -3.77
CA GLU A 291 13.55 25.09 -3.18
C GLU A 291 14.17 24.80 -1.82
N GLY A 292 15.51 24.90 -1.74
CA GLY A 292 16.24 24.77 -0.51
C GLY A 292 16.17 23.39 0.16
N THR A 293 16.74 23.30 1.35
CA THR A 293 16.75 22.11 2.20
C THR A 293 15.84 22.28 3.43
N CYS A 294 15.47 21.19 4.07
CA CYS A 294 14.85 21.26 5.40
C CYS A 294 15.90 21.78 6.41
N PRO A 295 15.64 22.86 7.17
CA PRO A 295 16.62 23.45 8.09
C PRO A 295 17.06 22.52 9.23
N LEU A 296 16.41 21.38 9.38
CA LEU A 296 16.70 20.38 10.42
C LEU A 296 17.60 19.24 9.92
N THR A 297 17.83 19.16 8.60
CA THR A 297 18.72 18.15 7.99
C THR A 297 20.18 18.47 8.23
N ASP A 298 20.99 17.41 8.31
CA ASP A 298 22.43 17.53 8.33
C ASP A 298 22.94 18.07 6.99
N SER A 299 23.79 19.09 7.05
CA SER A 299 24.37 19.72 5.86
C SER A 299 25.35 18.81 5.10
N ASP A 300 25.84 17.76 5.75
CA ASP A 300 26.87 16.88 5.18
C ASP A 300 26.30 15.75 4.33
N VAL A 301 24.99 15.56 4.32
CA VAL A 301 24.30 14.52 3.54
C VAL A 301 23.70 15.11 2.28
N ALA A 302 24.10 14.56 1.13
CA ALA A 302 23.48 14.92 -0.15
C ALA A 302 22.05 14.33 -0.26
N PRO A 303 21.00 15.15 -0.28
CA PRO A 303 19.62 14.65 -0.17
C PRO A 303 19.06 14.07 -1.47
N VAL A 304 19.66 14.33 -2.63
CA VAL A 304 19.16 13.84 -3.93
C VAL A 304 20.19 12.95 -4.59
N CYS A 305 19.84 11.68 -4.79
CA CYS A 305 20.68 10.68 -5.45
C CYS A 305 19.98 10.14 -6.71
N ILE A 306 20.76 9.81 -7.73
CA ILE A 306 20.28 9.14 -8.92
C ILE A 306 21.14 7.91 -9.22
N HIS A 307 20.48 6.81 -9.57
CA HIS A 307 21.12 5.57 -9.98
C HIS A 307 21.15 5.48 -11.50
N VAL A 308 22.29 5.78 -12.09
CA VAL A 308 22.53 5.68 -13.54
C VAL A 308 23.98 5.28 -13.77
N PRO A 309 24.31 4.66 -14.94
CA PRO A 309 25.69 4.34 -15.28
C PRO A 309 26.59 5.58 -15.22
N GLU A 310 27.86 5.40 -14.89
CA GLU A 310 28.81 6.51 -14.74
C GLU A 310 28.95 7.38 -15.99
N ARG A 311 28.80 6.79 -17.17
CA ARG A 311 28.90 7.48 -18.47
C ARG A 311 27.69 8.31 -18.85
N ARG A 312 26.59 8.21 -18.07
CA ARG A 312 25.35 8.92 -18.34
C ARG A 312 25.48 10.41 -18.00
N ASP A 313 25.19 11.29 -18.94
CA ASP A 313 25.20 12.72 -18.68
C ASP A 313 24.03 13.15 -17.78
N ILE A 314 24.33 14.00 -16.82
CA ILE A 314 23.35 14.61 -15.92
C ILE A 314 23.69 16.10 -15.84
N PHE A 315 22.68 16.94 -16.06
CA PHE A 315 22.80 18.38 -15.90
C PHE A 315 22.08 18.81 -14.61
N THR A 316 22.80 19.53 -13.78
CA THR A 316 22.28 20.07 -12.51
C THR A 316 22.43 21.57 -12.45
N THR A 317 21.75 22.22 -11.52
CA THR A 317 21.94 23.64 -11.21
C THR A 317 23.42 23.95 -11.00
N PRO A 318 23.97 25.05 -11.56
CA PRO A 318 25.38 25.39 -11.42
C PRO A 318 25.81 25.55 -9.95
N GLY A 319 27.01 25.05 -9.62
CA GLY A 319 27.58 25.16 -8.27
C GLY A 319 27.16 24.07 -7.28
N VAL A 320 26.37 23.08 -7.71
CA VAL A 320 25.99 21.94 -6.88
C VAL A 320 27.15 20.96 -6.76
N ILE A 321 27.41 20.47 -5.54
CA ILE A 321 28.45 19.48 -5.25
C ILE A 321 27.92 18.10 -5.56
N GLU A 322 28.64 17.36 -6.41
CA GLU A 322 28.37 15.96 -6.72
C GLU A 322 29.26 15.06 -5.86
N THR A 323 28.66 14.03 -5.26
CA THR A 323 29.36 12.96 -4.56
C THR A 323 29.04 11.63 -5.24
N LYS A 324 30.09 10.91 -5.69
CA LYS A 324 29.94 9.60 -6.31
C LYS A 324 30.11 8.50 -5.26
N ASN A 325 29.23 7.54 -5.24
CA ASN A 325 29.39 6.36 -4.39
C ASN A 325 30.43 5.41 -4.99
N PRO A 326 31.10 4.59 -4.15
CA PRO A 326 32.09 3.62 -4.59
C PRO A 326 31.56 2.57 -5.56
N ASP A 327 30.25 2.34 -5.61
CA ASP A 327 29.57 1.42 -6.53
C ASP A 327 29.60 1.88 -8.01
N GLY A 328 29.96 3.16 -8.26
CA GLY A 328 29.99 3.78 -9.58
C GLY A 328 28.62 3.98 -10.24
N LEU A 329 27.53 3.56 -9.58
CA LEU A 329 26.16 3.65 -10.10
C LEU A 329 25.36 4.76 -9.45
N SER A 330 25.72 5.17 -8.22
CA SER A 330 24.99 6.18 -7.46
C SER A 330 25.71 7.51 -7.47
N ARG A 331 25.05 8.56 -7.95
CA ARG A 331 25.51 9.95 -7.89
C ARG A 331 24.57 10.77 -7.04
N CYS A 332 25.10 11.39 -5.99
CA CYS A 332 24.34 12.17 -5.03
C CYS A 332 24.73 13.66 -5.09
N TYR A 333 23.73 14.51 -4.97
CA TYR A 333 23.85 15.95 -5.13
C TYR A 333 23.42 16.68 -3.86
N GLN A 334 24.23 17.62 -3.41
CA GLN A 334 23.87 18.52 -2.33
C GLN A 334 22.91 19.61 -2.85
N VAL A 335 21.72 19.67 -2.27
CA VAL A 335 20.77 20.74 -2.58
C VAL A 335 21.25 22.03 -1.89
N PRO A 336 21.30 23.18 -2.61
CA PRO A 336 21.66 24.44 -1.98
C PRO A 336 20.62 24.83 -0.92
N SER A 337 21.09 25.46 0.17
CA SER A 337 20.21 25.93 1.26
C SER A 337 19.23 27.02 0.80
N GLU A 338 19.60 27.81 -0.18
CA GLU A 338 18.80 28.85 -0.80
C GLU A 338 18.85 28.72 -2.32
N GLY A 339 17.71 28.94 -2.99
CA GLY A 339 17.55 28.86 -4.44
C GLY A 339 16.99 27.54 -4.94
N ASP A 340 16.75 27.47 -6.23
CA ASP A 340 16.14 26.32 -6.89
C ASP A 340 17.17 25.28 -7.28
N PHE A 341 16.86 24.03 -6.95
CA PHE A 341 17.60 22.86 -7.43
C PHE A 341 16.81 22.20 -8.56
N SER A 342 17.45 22.03 -9.71
CA SER A 342 16.93 21.24 -10.83
C SER A 342 17.97 20.23 -11.29
N MET A 343 17.49 19.09 -11.74
CA MET A 343 18.30 18.02 -12.33
C MET A 343 17.62 17.56 -13.61
N ILE A 344 18.39 17.47 -14.68
CA ILE A 344 17.93 17.09 -16.01
C ILE A 344 18.70 15.85 -16.44
N LEU A 345 17.99 14.82 -16.84
CA LEU A 345 18.54 13.64 -17.51
C LEU A 345 18.17 13.74 -18.99
N PRO A 346 19.14 14.04 -19.89
CA PRO A 346 18.86 14.21 -21.31
C PRO A 346 18.47 12.88 -21.95
N ARG A 347 17.75 12.94 -23.06
CA ARG A 347 17.48 11.78 -23.90
C ARG A 347 18.78 11.22 -24.45
N MET A 348 18.88 9.90 -24.51
CA MET A 348 19.98 9.25 -25.21
C MET A 348 19.82 9.48 -26.71
N SER A 349 20.81 10.13 -27.34
CA SER A 349 20.82 10.30 -28.78
C SER A 349 21.15 8.97 -29.46
N ARG A 350 20.25 8.50 -30.30
CA ARG A 350 20.53 7.40 -31.23
C ARG A 350 21.35 7.93 -32.42
N GLU A 351 22.60 8.31 -32.23
CA GLU A 351 23.51 8.55 -33.32
C GLU A 351 24.35 7.28 -33.54
N GLY A 352 23.97 6.53 -34.59
CA GLY A 352 24.73 5.37 -35.05
C GLY A 352 24.01 4.03 -34.82
N ASP A 353 24.14 3.17 -35.82
CA ASP A 353 23.46 1.87 -36.00
C ASP A 353 23.85 0.77 -34.98
N ASP A 354 24.39 1.12 -33.83
CA ASP A 354 24.82 0.18 -32.80
C ASP A 354 23.79 0.00 -31.68
N ALA A 355 22.83 -0.89 -31.90
CA ALA A 355 21.91 -1.36 -30.86
C ALA A 355 22.63 -1.95 -29.62
N LYS A 356 23.93 -2.22 -29.69
CA LYS A 356 24.77 -2.66 -28.58
C LYS A 356 25.15 -1.56 -27.61
N THR A 357 25.26 -0.30 -28.06
CA THR A 357 25.63 0.83 -27.20
C THR A 357 24.48 1.29 -26.30
N VAL A 358 23.23 1.08 -26.70
CA VAL A 358 22.06 1.47 -25.89
C VAL A 358 21.85 0.52 -24.69
N ALA A 359 22.17 -0.76 -24.85
CA ALA A 359 22.08 -1.75 -23.76
C ALA A 359 23.16 -1.54 -22.68
N ASP A 360 24.27 -0.89 -23.02
CA ASP A 360 25.40 -0.63 -22.11
C ASP A 360 25.19 0.66 -21.27
N GLU A 361 24.20 1.47 -21.61
CA GLU A 361 23.90 2.75 -20.93
C GLU A 361 22.70 2.69 -19.96
N THR A 362 21.95 1.58 -19.96
CA THR A 362 20.87 1.35 -18.98
C THR A 362 21.37 0.44 -17.87
N VAL A 363 21.13 0.82 -16.61
CA VAL A 363 21.39 -0.09 -15.49
C VAL A 363 20.48 -1.29 -15.65
N GLN A 364 21.07 -2.48 -15.79
CA GLN A 364 20.30 -3.72 -15.83
C GLN A 364 19.50 -3.84 -14.53
N PRO A 365 18.22 -4.20 -14.59
CA PRO A 365 17.44 -4.46 -13.39
C PRO A 365 18.13 -5.50 -12.51
N GLU A 366 18.28 -5.20 -11.23
CA GLU A 366 18.83 -6.17 -10.28
C GLU A 366 17.91 -7.37 -10.17
N THR A 367 18.49 -8.57 -10.20
CA THR A 367 17.71 -9.80 -10.06
C THR A 367 17.09 -9.87 -8.67
N PRO A 368 15.76 -10.05 -8.52
CA PRO A 368 15.14 -10.18 -7.21
C PRO A 368 15.58 -11.49 -6.53
N LEU A 369 15.54 -11.50 -5.18
CA LEU A 369 15.84 -12.70 -4.40
C LEU A 369 14.88 -13.86 -4.69
N LEU A 370 13.62 -13.53 -4.97
CA LEU A 370 12.55 -14.48 -5.24
C LEU A 370 11.48 -13.83 -6.11
N TYR A 371 11.04 -14.50 -7.16
CA TYR A 371 9.80 -14.17 -7.85
C TYR A 371 8.65 -14.89 -7.16
N ALA A 372 7.58 -14.19 -6.85
CA ALA A 372 6.43 -14.74 -6.15
C ALA A 372 5.13 -14.23 -6.74
N GLU A 373 4.34 -15.14 -7.27
CA GLU A 373 3.02 -14.88 -7.81
C GLU A 373 1.99 -15.78 -7.14
N ARG A 374 0.74 -15.34 -7.09
CA ARG A 374 -0.34 -16.09 -6.48
C ARG A 374 -1.63 -15.90 -7.28
N SER A 375 -2.38 -16.97 -7.43
CA SER A 375 -3.65 -16.97 -8.16
C SER A 375 -4.63 -17.98 -7.56
N PHE A 376 -5.92 -17.78 -7.84
CA PHE A 376 -6.91 -18.83 -7.58
C PHE A 376 -6.91 -19.87 -8.68
N THR A 377 -7.17 -21.12 -8.30
CA THR A 377 -7.40 -22.24 -9.20
C THR A 377 -8.84 -22.74 -9.05
N GLY A 378 -9.48 -23.08 -10.17
CA GLY A 378 -10.88 -23.50 -10.17
C GLY A 378 -11.86 -22.33 -10.07
N HIS A 379 -13.11 -22.58 -10.53
CA HIS A 379 -14.16 -21.57 -10.62
C HIS A 379 -15.44 -22.00 -9.89
N GLY A 380 -15.35 -22.95 -8.95
CA GLY A 380 -16.49 -23.43 -8.17
C GLY A 380 -17.06 -22.37 -7.24
N GLN A 381 -18.38 -22.41 -7.04
CA GLN A 381 -19.03 -21.50 -6.09
C GLN A 381 -18.69 -21.85 -4.63
N GLU A 382 -18.62 -23.14 -4.30
CA GLU A 382 -18.41 -23.64 -2.93
C GLU A 382 -16.95 -23.93 -2.62
N ARG A 383 -16.15 -24.31 -3.64
CA ARG A 383 -14.77 -24.73 -3.49
C ARG A 383 -13.88 -23.94 -4.45
N GLY A 384 -12.63 -23.84 -4.10
CA GLY A 384 -11.58 -23.28 -4.93
C GLY A 384 -10.22 -23.79 -4.47
N GLY A 385 -9.19 -23.43 -5.19
CA GLY A 385 -7.81 -23.68 -4.79
C GLY A 385 -7.01 -22.39 -4.86
N VAL A 386 -5.85 -22.39 -4.26
CA VAL A 386 -4.82 -21.37 -4.37
C VAL A 386 -3.57 -22.00 -4.94
N GLN A 387 -2.93 -21.31 -5.85
CA GLN A 387 -1.63 -21.64 -6.38
C GLN A 387 -0.68 -20.45 -6.21
N SER A 388 0.46 -20.70 -5.58
CA SER A 388 1.57 -19.76 -5.54
C SER A 388 2.73 -20.30 -6.37
N ILE A 389 3.25 -19.47 -7.27
CA ILE A 389 4.38 -19.76 -8.13
C ILE A 389 5.57 -19.02 -7.55
N LEU A 390 6.57 -19.77 -7.11
CA LEU A 390 7.73 -19.26 -6.39
C LEU A 390 8.99 -19.68 -7.16
N THR A 391 9.71 -18.70 -7.72
CA THR A 391 10.89 -18.96 -8.56
C THR A 391 12.13 -18.37 -7.91
N ASN A 392 13.10 -19.24 -7.67
CA ASN A 392 14.44 -18.86 -7.24
C ASN A 392 15.30 -18.59 -8.47
N PRO A 393 15.67 -17.34 -8.78
CA PRO A 393 16.49 -17.00 -9.92
C PRO A 393 17.99 -17.29 -9.70
N SER A 394 18.43 -17.48 -8.46
CA SER A 394 19.83 -17.73 -8.14
C SER A 394 20.30 -19.07 -8.70
N PRO A 395 21.39 -19.12 -9.47
CA PRO A 395 21.88 -20.37 -10.02
C PRO A 395 22.55 -21.29 -8.98
N ASP A 396 23.09 -20.72 -7.90
CA ASP A 396 23.99 -21.42 -6.99
C ASP A 396 23.45 -21.56 -5.57
N THR A 397 22.53 -20.69 -5.14
CA THR A 397 22.07 -20.64 -3.76
C THR A 397 20.59 -20.98 -3.63
N ALA A 398 20.27 -21.82 -2.63
CA ALA A 398 18.89 -22.07 -2.25
C ALA A 398 18.33 -20.87 -1.48
N VAL A 399 17.05 -20.58 -1.64
CA VAL A 399 16.34 -19.52 -0.90
C VAL A 399 15.45 -20.15 0.18
N GLU A 400 15.66 -19.76 1.43
CA GLU A 400 14.86 -20.17 2.57
C GLU A 400 14.00 -19.00 3.07
N PHE A 401 12.73 -19.25 3.30
CA PHE A 401 11.79 -18.23 3.75
C PHE A 401 10.60 -18.84 4.49
N VAL A 402 9.88 -18.00 5.21
CA VAL A 402 8.56 -18.31 5.76
C VAL A 402 7.50 -17.73 4.86
N TYR A 403 6.62 -18.59 4.36
CA TYR A 403 5.43 -18.23 3.58
C TYR A 403 4.23 -18.19 4.51
N MET A 404 3.60 -17.02 4.66
CA MET A 404 2.46 -16.81 5.56
C MET A 404 1.19 -16.44 4.78
N GLU A 405 0.12 -17.16 5.07
CA GLU A 405 -1.25 -16.86 4.65
C GLU A 405 -2.09 -16.38 5.83
N SER A 406 -2.72 -15.24 5.69
CA SER A 406 -3.75 -14.73 6.59
C SER A 406 -5.06 -14.65 5.81
N LEU A 407 -5.93 -15.63 6.00
CA LEU A 407 -7.16 -15.77 5.21
C LEU A 407 -8.40 -15.47 6.06
N PRO A 408 -9.46 -14.93 5.46
CA PRO A 408 -10.71 -14.69 6.17
C PRO A 408 -11.33 -16.01 6.67
N TRP A 409 -12.07 -15.96 7.78
CA TRP A 409 -12.64 -17.13 8.47
C TRP A 409 -13.52 -18.00 7.57
N PHE A 410 -14.12 -17.44 6.55
CA PHE A 410 -14.98 -18.16 5.61
C PHE A 410 -14.21 -18.88 4.48
N MET A 411 -12.89 -18.74 4.41
CA MET A 411 -11.99 -19.55 3.59
C MET A 411 -11.38 -20.65 4.44
N ARG A 412 -11.97 -21.84 4.38
CA ARG A 412 -11.52 -23.00 5.16
C ARG A 412 -10.58 -23.85 4.33
N ILE A 413 -9.31 -23.90 4.71
CA ILE A 413 -8.28 -24.66 4.00
C ILE A 413 -8.45 -26.15 4.26
N TYR A 414 -8.30 -26.97 3.22
CA TYR A 414 -8.08 -28.40 3.30
C TYR A 414 -6.59 -28.69 3.38
N LEU A 415 -6.03 -28.69 4.59
CA LEU A 415 -4.57 -28.81 4.79
C LEU A 415 -3.99 -30.10 4.18
N HIS A 416 -4.75 -31.19 4.08
CA HIS A 416 -4.32 -32.43 3.44
C HIS A 416 -4.11 -32.32 1.93
N THR A 417 -4.58 -31.25 1.29
CA THR A 417 -4.36 -30.96 -0.14
C THR A 417 -3.14 -30.09 -0.39
N LEU A 418 -2.49 -29.62 0.68
CA LEU A 418 -1.26 -28.81 0.58
C LEU A 418 -0.15 -29.62 -0.08
N GLN A 419 0.37 -29.12 -1.18
CA GLN A 419 1.42 -29.75 -1.98
C GLN A 419 2.44 -28.73 -2.46
N ALA A 420 3.71 -29.11 -2.45
CA ALA A 420 4.79 -28.40 -3.10
C ALA A 420 5.35 -29.24 -4.24
N ARG A 421 5.38 -28.67 -5.44
CA ARG A 421 5.84 -29.37 -6.65
C ARG A 421 6.88 -28.55 -7.38
N VAL A 422 8.03 -29.12 -7.68
CA VAL A 422 9.06 -28.48 -8.52
C VAL A 422 8.70 -28.66 -9.98
N GLU A 423 8.85 -27.60 -10.77
CA GLU A 423 8.66 -27.64 -12.22
C GLU A 423 9.53 -28.72 -12.87
N GLY A 424 8.97 -29.44 -13.86
CA GLY A 424 9.70 -30.51 -14.57
C GLY A 424 9.88 -31.82 -13.80
N THR A 425 9.43 -31.92 -12.54
CA THR A 425 9.51 -33.15 -11.74
C THR A 425 8.14 -33.82 -11.64
N SER A 426 8.06 -35.11 -11.96
CA SER A 426 6.86 -35.90 -11.77
C SER A 426 6.79 -36.37 -10.29
N GLY A 427 6.08 -35.63 -9.44
CA GLY A 427 5.83 -36.00 -8.04
C GLY A 427 5.89 -34.81 -7.08
N VAL A 428 5.28 -35.01 -5.92
CA VAL A 428 5.38 -34.10 -4.76
C VAL A 428 6.75 -34.35 -4.12
N LYS A 429 7.50 -33.27 -3.85
CA LYS A 429 8.74 -33.38 -3.07
C LYS A 429 8.45 -32.93 -1.64
N ASP A 430 8.56 -33.87 -0.71
CA ASP A 430 8.34 -33.61 0.72
C ASP A 430 9.45 -32.73 1.33
N ASP A 431 10.59 -32.56 0.65
CA ASP A 431 11.77 -31.84 1.15
C ASP A 431 11.68 -30.31 1.00
N ILE A 432 10.63 -29.76 0.36
CA ILE A 432 10.50 -28.33 0.10
C ILE A 432 9.86 -27.60 1.28
N ILE A 433 8.86 -28.21 1.91
CA ILE A 433 8.21 -27.68 3.11
C ILE A 433 8.87 -28.33 4.31
N GLU A 434 9.65 -27.56 5.07
CA GLU A 434 10.38 -28.05 6.23
C GLU A 434 9.53 -28.04 7.51
N GLU A 435 8.65 -27.01 7.66
CA GLU A 435 7.84 -26.81 8.86
C GLU A 435 6.49 -26.21 8.49
N ILE A 436 5.43 -26.65 9.19
CA ILE A 436 4.07 -26.17 8.98
C ILE A 436 3.49 -25.72 10.33
N TYR A 437 3.10 -24.47 10.41
CA TYR A 437 2.26 -23.96 11.48
C TYR A 437 0.87 -23.64 10.92
N TYR A 438 -0.16 -24.26 11.49
CA TYR A 438 -1.53 -24.09 11.04
C TYR A 438 -2.47 -23.79 12.20
N ARG A 439 -3.12 -22.65 12.15
CA ARG A 439 -4.17 -22.23 13.07
C ARG A 439 -5.49 -22.13 12.29
N PRO A 440 -6.43 -23.07 12.49
CA PRO A 440 -7.68 -23.09 11.73
C PRO A 440 -8.57 -21.90 12.07
N ALA A 441 -9.40 -21.51 11.11
CA ALA A 441 -10.43 -20.51 11.31
C ALA A 441 -11.45 -20.96 12.37
N LEU A 442 -11.94 -19.99 13.12
CA LEU A 442 -13.15 -20.13 13.94
C LEU A 442 -14.20 -19.18 13.35
N ASP A 443 -15.37 -19.73 13.05
CA ASP A 443 -16.45 -18.98 12.42
C ASP A 443 -16.75 -17.67 13.17
N ARG A 444 -16.58 -16.55 12.47
CA ARG A 444 -16.87 -15.20 12.97
C ARG A 444 -16.04 -14.72 14.16
N ALA A 445 -15.06 -15.52 14.58
CA ALA A 445 -14.19 -15.18 15.69
C ALA A 445 -12.74 -14.98 15.22
N ARG A 446 -12.25 -15.82 14.29
CA ARG A 446 -10.84 -15.79 13.89
C ARG A 446 -10.65 -16.27 12.47
N GLY A 447 -9.78 -15.60 11.71
CA GLY A 447 -9.33 -16.05 10.39
C GLY A 447 -8.42 -17.28 10.43
N THR A 448 -8.13 -17.82 9.25
CA THR A 448 -7.15 -18.89 9.07
C THR A 448 -5.74 -18.30 9.03
N GLN A 449 -4.81 -18.90 9.77
CA GLN A 449 -3.38 -18.61 9.67
C GLN A 449 -2.63 -19.88 9.27
N LEU A 450 -1.83 -19.78 8.21
CA LEU A 450 -0.95 -20.83 7.74
C LEU A 450 0.45 -20.23 7.56
N GLU A 451 1.45 -20.80 8.22
CA GLU A 451 2.84 -20.43 8.01
C GLU A 451 3.63 -21.68 7.61
N LEU A 452 4.42 -21.56 6.56
CA LEU A 452 5.22 -22.62 5.98
C LEU A 452 6.67 -22.19 5.92
N ARG A 453 7.57 -22.95 6.50
CA ARG A 453 8.99 -22.79 6.23
C ARG A 453 9.33 -23.55 4.96
N VAL A 454 9.79 -22.81 3.96
CA VAL A 454 9.98 -23.32 2.60
C VAL A 454 11.43 -23.09 2.18
N ARG A 455 12.00 -24.10 1.51
CA ARG A 455 13.32 -24.04 0.93
C ARG A 455 13.26 -24.38 -0.56
N ILE A 456 13.57 -23.40 -1.40
CA ILE A 456 13.56 -23.55 -2.86
C ILE A 456 15.00 -23.77 -3.35
N PRO A 457 15.27 -24.87 -4.09
CA PRO A 457 16.57 -25.14 -4.69
C PRO A 457 17.02 -24.04 -5.66
N PRO A 458 18.31 -23.95 -5.99
CA PRO A 458 18.81 -23.02 -7.00
C PRO A 458 18.13 -23.23 -8.36
N ALA A 459 17.97 -22.15 -9.12
CA ALA A 459 17.43 -22.13 -10.49
C ALA A 459 16.15 -22.99 -10.67
N SER A 460 15.23 -22.93 -9.70
CA SER A 460 14.02 -23.76 -9.73
C SER A 460 12.75 -22.96 -9.44
N THR A 461 11.65 -23.43 -10.03
CA THR A 461 10.29 -22.93 -9.79
C THR A 461 9.49 -23.96 -9.00
N VAL A 462 8.84 -23.52 -7.95
CA VAL A 462 7.98 -24.34 -7.08
C VAL A 462 6.55 -23.86 -7.18
N PHE A 463 5.64 -24.79 -7.41
CA PHE A 463 4.19 -24.60 -7.32
C PHE A 463 3.73 -25.06 -5.95
N LEU A 464 3.30 -24.11 -5.11
CA LEU A 464 2.68 -24.37 -3.83
C LEU A 464 1.16 -24.28 -4.01
N THR A 465 0.43 -25.38 -3.75
CA THR A 465 -1.01 -25.45 -3.99
C THR A 465 -1.74 -26.01 -2.79
N TYR A 466 -2.94 -25.49 -2.54
CA TYR A 466 -3.88 -26.03 -1.57
C TYR A 466 -5.32 -25.71 -1.97
N ASP A 467 -6.26 -26.53 -1.56
CA ASP A 467 -7.68 -26.33 -1.79
C ASP A 467 -8.38 -25.75 -0.55
N PHE A 468 -9.49 -25.07 -0.78
CA PHE A 468 -10.32 -24.49 0.28
C PHE A 468 -11.81 -24.58 -0.06
N GLU A 469 -12.65 -24.51 0.96
CA GLU A 469 -14.10 -24.29 0.82
C GLU A 469 -14.50 -22.89 1.27
N LYS A 470 -15.59 -22.39 0.71
CA LYS A 470 -16.19 -21.09 1.04
C LYS A 470 -17.38 -21.33 1.98
N SER A 471 -17.32 -20.78 3.19
CA SER A 471 -18.43 -20.82 4.12
C SER A 471 -19.55 -19.88 3.69
N ILE A 472 -20.79 -20.19 4.10
CA ILE A 472 -21.94 -19.36 3.86
C ILE A 472 -21.90 -18.14 4.79
N LEU A 473 -22.00 -16.96 4.20
CA LEU A 473 -22.05 -15.68 4.91
C LEU A 473 -23.51 -15.32 5.24
N ARG A 474 -23.71 -14.58 6.33
CA ARG A 474 -24.97 -13.88 6.61
C ARG A 474 -25.09 -12.67 5.70
N TYR A 475 -26.30 -12.21 5.48
CA TYR A 475 -26.58 -11.04 4.66
C TYR A 475 -25.75 -9.80 5.04
N THR A 476 -25.57 -9.55 6.34
CA THR A 476 -24.80 -8.42 6.87
C THR A 476 -23.28 -8.58 6.81
N GLU A 477 -22.79 -9.77 6.45
CA GLU A 477 -21.35 -10.08 6.37
C GLU A 477 -20.79 -9.90 4.95
N TYR A 478 -21.69 -9.74 3.96
CA TYR A 478 -21.26 -9.45 2.59
C TYR A 478 -20.70 -8.03 2.48
N PRO A 479 -19.67 -7.82 1.62
CA PRO A 479 -19.20 -6.48 1.32
C PRO A 479 -20.31 -5.65 0.65
N PRO A 480 -20.21 -4.32 0.63
CA PRO A 480 -21.22 -3.44 0.02
C PRO A 480 -21.58 -3.80 -1.42
N ASP A 481 -20.58 -4.23 -2.20
CA ASP A 481 -20.78 -4.84 -3.52
C ASP A 481 -20.49 -6.34 -3.45
N ALA A 482 -21.49 -7.12 -3.13
CA ALA A 482 -21.37 -8.58 -3.01
C ALA A 482 -21.03 -9.26 -4.34
N ASN A 483 -21.38 -8.65 -5.48
CA ASN A 483 -21.08 -9.20 -6.81
C ASN A 483 -19.62 -9.02 -7.21
N ARG A 484 -18.94 -7.98 -6.69
CA ARG A 484 -17.51 -7.79 -6.88
C ARG A 484 -16.71 -8.93 -6.25
N GLY A 485 -17.11 -9.39 -5.08
CA GLY A 485 -16.39 -10.37 -4.29
C GLY A 485 -15.67 -9.77 -3.09
N PHE A 486 -14.78 -10.55 -2.49
CA PHE A 486 -14.05 -10.20 -1.28
C PHE A 486 -12.54 -10.14 -1.57
N ASP A 487 -11.89 -9.05 -1.17
CA ASP A 487 -10.45 -8.88 -1.34
C ASP A 487 -9.70 -9.70 -0.28
N VAL A 488 -8.86 -10.63 -0.73
CA VAL A 488 -8.00 -11.48 0.10
C VAL A 488 -6.59 -10.89 0.10
N ALA A 489 -6.04 -10.73 1.29
CA ALA A 489 -4.70 -10.17 1.47
C ALA A 489 -3.63 -10.94 0.70
N ALA A 490 -2.57 -10.25 0.30
CA ALA A 490 -1.38 -10.88 -0.23
C ALA A 490 -0.76 -11.82 0.82
N SER A 491 -0.16 -12.93 0.37
CA SER A 491 0.67 -13.74 1.25
C SER A 491 1.98 -13.04 1.50
N ILE A 492 2.53 -13.23 2.69
CA ILE A 492 3.78 -12.62 3.13
C ILE A 492 4.89 -13.65 3.05
N ILE A 493 6.03 -13.25 2.51
CA ILE A 493 7.21 -14.09 2.37
C ILE A 493 8.34 -13.42 3.15
N THR A 494 8.66 -13.97 4.31
CA THR A 494 9.77 -13.49 5.16
C THR A 494 11.04 -14.26 4.83
N ILE A 495 11.99 -13.61 4.16
CA ILE A 495 13.27 -14.22 3.80
C ILE A 495 14.09 -14.47 5.05
N LEU A 496 14.61 -15.70 5.19
CA LEU A 496 15.42 -16.07 6.36
C LEU A 496 16.90 -15.66 6.19
N PRO A 497 17.58 -15.31 7.30
CA PRO A 497 18.98 -14.89 7.27
C PRO A 497 19.96 -15.92 6.69
N SER A 498 19.62 -17.21 6.74
CA SER A 498 20.40 -18.30 6.13
C SER A 498 20.59 -18.14 4.61
N THR A 499 19.69 -17.41 3.96
CA THR A 499 19.76 -17.10 2.51
C THR A 499 20.79 -16.00 2.20
N LEU A 500 21.22 -15.21 3.20
CA LEU A 500 22.07 -14.03 3.06
C LEU A 500 23.38 -14.20 3.86
N PRO A 501 24.24 -15.20 3.54
CA PRO A 501 25.39 -15.56 4.38
C PRO A 501 26.46 -14.46 4.50
N ASP A 502 26.56 -13.56 3.52
CA ASP A 502 27.60 -12.51 3.48
C ASP A 502 27.22 -11.24 4.26
N THR A 503 26.00 -11.19 4.81
CA THR A 503 25.55 -10.03 5.58
C THR A 503 25.82 -10.25 7.07
N PRO A 504 26.56 -9.34 7.75
CA PRO A 504 26.80 -9.47 9.19
C PRO A 504 25.47 -9.56 9.96
N PRO A 505 25.38 -10.38 11.02
CA PRO A 505 24.13 -10.57 11.78
C PRO A 505 23.48 -9.28 12.29
N SER A 506 24.32 -8.26 12.58
CA SER A 506 23.86 -6.93 13.03
C SER A 506 23.24 -6.06 11.91
N ARG A 507 23.30 -6.48 10.65
CA ARG A 507 22.76 -5.78 9.48
C ARG A 507 21.75 -6.61 8.69
N GLN A 508 21.45 -7.83 9.12
CA GLN A 508 20.48 -8.69 8.47
C GLN A 508 19.07 -8.16 8.76
N LYS A 509 18.60 -7.26 7.89
CA LYS A 509 17.20 -6.86 7.87
C LYS A 509 16.38 -8.01 7.30
N THR A 510 15.26 -8.31 7.96
CA THR A 510 14.28 -9.25 7.42
C THR A 510 13.60 -8.63 6.21
N SER A 511 13.76 -9.24 5.05
CA SER A 511 13.01 -8.86 3.85
C SER A 511 11.64 -9.54 3.91
N ASN A 512 10.58 -8.76 3.80
CA ASN A 512 9.20 -9.25 3.77
C ASN A 512 8.60 -8.92 2.39
N LEU A 513 8.60 -9.88 1.48
CA LEU A 513 7.99 -9.75 0.17
C LEU A 513 6.48 -10.03 0.25
N ARG A 514 5.71 -9.47 -0.69
CA ARG A 514 4.28 -9.74 -0.82
C ARG A 514 4.00 -10.35 -2.19
N THR A 515 3.08 -11.32 -2.18
CA THR A 515 2.53 -11.91 -3.41
C THR A 515 1.41 -11.03 -3.97
N THR A 516 0.67 -11.54 -4.92
CA THR A 516 -0.53 -10.89 -5.45
C THR A 516 -1.68 -10.99 -4.44
N SER A 517 -2.38 -9.89 -4.16
CA SER A 517 -3.70 -9.92 -3.53
C SER A 517 -4.73 -10.55 -4.47
N LEU A 518 -5.74 -11.22 -3.94
CA LEU A 518 -6.72 -11.94 -4.73
C LEU A 518 -8.13 -11.41 -4.49
N LEU A 519 -8.98 -11.51 -5.50
CA LEU A 519 -10.41 -11.19 -5.40
C LEU A 519 -11.22 -12.48 -5.40
N LEU A 520 -11.75 -12.85 -4.23
CA LEU A 520 -12.53 -14.05 -4.03
C LEU A 520 -13.99 -13.81 -4.45
N SER A 521 -14.47 -14.55 -5.43
CA SER A 521 -15.90 -14.61 -5.75
C SER A 521 -16.63 -15.39 -4.66
N LEU A 522 -17.67 -14.80 -4.12
CA LEU A 522 -18.53 -15.42 -3.10
C LEU A 522 -19.84 -15.90 -3.72
N PRO A 523 -20.43 -17.00 -3.21
CA PRO A 523 -21.79 -17.37 -3.59
C PRO A 523 -22.75 -16.30 -3.05
N THR A 524 -23.33 -15.50 -3.93
CA THR A 524 -24.25 -14.43 -3.55
C THR A 524 -25.68 -14.93 -3.51
N PRO A 525 -26.42 -14.69 -2.42
CA PRO A 525 -27.87 -14.93 -2.40
C PRO A 525 -28.60 -13.96 -3.33
N ASP A 526 -29.82 -14.29 -3.66
CA ASP A 526 -30.68 -13.36 -4.40
C ASP A 526 -31.09 -12.19 -3.48
N PHE A 527 -30.53 -11.02 -3.77
CA PHE A 527 -30.82 -9.78 -3.03
C PHE A 527 -32.08 -9.05 -3.54
N SER A 528 -32.74 -9.53 -4.57
CA SER A 528 -33.93 -8.84 -5.17
C SER A 528 -35.09 -8.70 -4.17
N MET A 529 -35.35 -9.74 -3.39
CA MET A 529 -36.43 -9.71 -2.39
C MET A 529 -36.13 -8.77 -1.21
N PRO A 530 -34.96 -8.83 -0.55
CA PRO A 530 -34.62 -7.85 0.48
C PRO A 530 -34.64 -6.41 -0.01
N TYR A 531 -34.11 -6.11 -1.19
CA TYR A 531 -34.16 -4.76 -1.74
C TYR A 531 -35.57 -4.27 -1.98
N ASN A 532 -36.45 -5.09 -2.51
CA ASN A 532 -37.87 -4.74 -2.69
C ASN A 532 -38.54 -4.43 -1.35
N VAL A 533 -38.30 -5.24 -0.33
CA VAL A 533 -38.83 -5.00 1.03
C VAL A 533 -38.33 -3.68 1.59
N ILE A 534 -37.03 -3.38 1.46
CA ILE A 534 -36.42 -2.13 1.92
C ILE A 534 -37.05 -0.94 1.20
N ILE A 535 -37.20 -1.01 -0.14
CA ILE A 535 -37.78 0.06 -0.95
C ILE A 535 -39.25 0.30 -0.54
N PHE A 536 -40.03 -0.75 -0.40
CA PHE A 536 -41.42 -0.63 0.03
C PHE A 536 -41.55 -0.07 1.44
N THR A 537 -40.74 -0.56 2.38
CA THR A 537 -40.76 -0.09 3.75
C THR A 537 -40.34 1.37 3.85
N SER A 538 -39.26 1.77 3.17
CA SER A 538 -38.80 3.15 3.12
C SER A 538 -39.84 4.08 2.50
N THR A 539 -40.49 3.64 1.43
CA THR A 539 -41.57 4.40 0.78
C THR A 539 -42.76 4.55 1.70
N ALA A 540 -43.18 3.48 2.36
CA ALA A 540 -44.27 3.53 3.33
C ALA A 540 -43.95 4.46 4.51
N MET A 541 -42.74 4.38 5.07
CA MET A 541 -42.25 5.28 6.13
C MET A 541 -42.25 6.74 5.66
N ALA A 542 -41.72 7.02 4.47
CA ALA A 542 -41.67 8.39 3.94
C ALA A 542 -43.08 8.97 3.74
N LEU A 543 -44.01 8.19 3.23
CA LEU A 543 -45.41 8.60 3.07
C LEU A 543 -46.11 8.80 4.42
N ALA A 544 -45.89 7.89 5.38
CA ALA A 544 -46.46 8.00 6.72
C ALA A 544 -45.89 9.23 7.46
N PHE A 545 -44.58 9.39 7.45
CA PHE A 545 -43.92 10.56 8.07
C PHE A 545 -44.35 11.86 7.41
N GLY A 546 -44.32 11.93 6.07
CA GLY A 546 -44.78 13.12 5.34
C GLY A 546 -46.26 13.44 5.58
N GLY A 547 -47.10 12.41 5.69
CA GLY A 547 -48.50 12.54 6.05
C GLY A 547 -48.70 13.11 7.47
N LEU A 548 -48.06 12.51 8.47
CA LEU A 548 -48.09 12.95 9.86
C LEU A 548 -47.52 14.36 10.02
N TYR A 549 -46.38 14.62 9.40
CA TYR A 549 -45.76 15.93 9.41
C TYR A 549 -46.68 17.01 8.85
N ASN A 550 -47.28 16.76 7.69
CA ASN A 550 -48.25 17.70 7.11
C ASN A 550 -49.47 17.94 7.99
N ILE A 551 -49.96 16.93 8.71
CA ILE A 551 -51.08 17.07 9.63
C ILE A 551 -50.69 17.90 10.83
N LEU A 552 -49.51 17.64 11.42
CA LEU A 552 -49.03 18.32 12.64
C LEU A 552 -48.60 19.77 12.39
N VAL A 553 -47.97 20.05 11.25
CA VAL A 553 -47.44 21.37 10.89
C VAL A 553 -48.41 22.20 10.05
N ARG A 554 -49.58 21.64 9.71
CA ARG A 554 -50.57 22.30 8.87
C ARG A 554 -51.08 23.56 9.57
N ARG A 555 -50.91 24.69 8.92
CA ARG A 555 -51.46 25.95 9.40
C ARG A 555 -52.98 25.88 9.37
N PHE A 556 -53.60 26.21 10.50
CA PHE A 556 -55.05 26.45 10.53
C PHE A 556 -55.35 27.75 9.79
N VAL A 557 -56.26 27.69 8.86
CA VAL A 557 -56.72 28.83 8.09
C VAL A 557 -58.17 29.13 8.45
N GLY A 558 -58.54 30.40 8.46
CA GLY A 558 -59.93 30.82 8.68
C GLY A 558 -60.85 30.27 7.56
N ALA A 559 -62.14 30.23 7.82
CA ALA A 559 -63.11 29.77 6.87
C ALA A 559 -63.10 30.56 5.55
N ASP A 560 -62.74 31.82 5.62
CA ASP A 560 -62.62 32.76 4.49
C ASP A 560 -61.39 32.47 3.62
N GLU A 561 -60.26 32.10 4.24
CA GLU A 561 -59.03 31.72 3.55
C GLU A 561 -59.09 30.28 3.00
N GLY A 562 -59.97 29.42 3.55
CA GLY A 562 -60.15 28.04 3.15
C GLY A 562 -60.66 27.90 1.72
N ALA A 563 -61.42 28.86 1.24
CA ALA A 563 -61.94 28.86 -0.14
C ALA A 563 -60.86 29.07 -1.21
N GLU A 564 -59.81 29.90 -0.90
CA GLU A 564 -58.68 30.11 -1.80
C GLU A 564 -57.73 28.91 -1.83
N VAL A 565 -57.52 28.23 -0.70
CA VAL A 565 -56.63 27.04 -0.61
C VAL A 565 -57.24 25.87 -1.35
N VAL A 566 -58.58 25.69 -1.35
CA VAL A 566 -59.27 24.65 -2.10
C VAL A 566 -59.23 24.91 -3.61
N GLY A 567 -59.18 26.18 -4.02
CA GLY A 567 -59.06 26.57 -5.44
C GLY A 567 -57.67 26.34 -6.07
N GLY A 568 -56.63 26.07 -5.26
CA GLY A 568 -55.25 25.82 -5.71
C GLY A 568 -55.07 24.47 -6.40
N LEU A 569 -53.85 24.20 -6.83
CA LEU A 569 -53.46 22.98 -7.60
C LEU A 569 -53.89 21.67 -6.90
N LYS A 570 -53.83 21.64 -5.56
CA LYS A 570 -54.27 20.48 -4.74
C LYS A 570 -55.78 20.23 -4.80
N GLY A 571 -56.58 21.29 -4.82
CA GLY A 571 -58.04 21.18 -4.97
C GLY A 571 -58.40 20.66 -6.37
N LYS A 572 -57.70 21.11 -7.40
CA LYS A 572 -57.87 20.58 -8.77
C LYS A 572 -57.50 19.10 -8.88
N LEU A 573 -56.41 18.69 -8.22
CA LEU A 573 -55.99 17.28 -8.16
C LEU A 573 -56.99 16.41 -7.40
N ALA A 574 -57.48 16.87 -6.24
CA ALA A 574 -58.49 16.18 -5.45
C ALA A 574 -59.81 16.00 -6.23
N LEU A 575 -60.24 17.01 -6.97
CA LEU A 575 -61.40 16.95 -7.86
C LEU A 575 -61.17 15.98 -9.03
N LEU A 576 -59.95 15.89 -9.56
CA LEU A 576 -59.57 14.96 -10.62
C LEU A 576 -59.59 13.51 -10.13
N VAL A 577 -59.06 13.26 -8.94
CA VAL A 577 -59.10 11.94 -8.28
C VAL A 577 -60.55 11.54 -7.94
N ALA A 578 -61.37 12.46 -7.44
CA ALA A 578 -62.78 12.23 -7.17
C ALA A 578 -63.57 11.92 -8.45
N LYS A 579 -63.28 12.61 -9.56
CA LYS A 579 -63.89 12.32 -10.87
C LYS A 579 -63.45 10.97 -11.44
N LEU A 580 -62.20 10.58 -11.26
CA LEU A 580 -61.68 9.27 -11.64
C LEU A 580 -62.32 8.14 -10.81
N SER A 581 -62.42 8.31 -9.50
CA SER A 581 -63.06 7.33 -8.60
C SER A 581 -64.56 7.19 -8.88
N ALA A 582 -65.23 8.29 -9.20
CA ALA A 582 -66.65 8.24 -9.64
C ALA A 582 -66.85 7.51 -10.98
N LYS A 583 -65.93 7.72 -11.96
CA LYS A 583 -65.93 6.97 -13.22
C LYS A 583 -65.65 5.48 -13.01
N PHE A 584 -64.78 5.10 -12.11
CA PHE A 584 -64.54 3.70 -11.76
C PHE A 584 -65.75 3.04 -11.08
N LYS A 585 -66.46 3.77 -10.22
CA LYS A 585 -67.72 3.26 -9.62
C LYS A 585 -68.84 3.05 -10.64
N VAL A 586 -68.92 3.97 -11.59
CA VAL A 586 -69.96 3.84 -12.69
C VAL A 586 -69.58 2.72 -13.67
N ALA A 587 -68.29 2.48 -13.90
CA ALA A 587 -67.84 1.34 -14.73
C ALA A 587 -68.11 -0.04 -14.07
N LYS A 588 -67.98 -0.09 -12.70
CA LYS A 588 -68.32 -1.32 -11.96
C LYS A 588 -69.82 -1.63 -11.86
N GLY A 589 -70.70 -0.64 -11.92
CA GLY A 589 -72.17 -0.82 -11.90
C GLY A 589 -72.80 -1.09 -13.28
N LYS A 590 -71.98 -1.26 -14.34
CA LYS A 590 -72.46 -1.66 -15.68
C LYS A 590 -72.08 -3.07 -16.09
N VAL A 591 -71.46 -3.82 -15.16
CA VAL A 591 -71.03 -5.22 -15.37
C VAL A 591 -71.80 -6.19 -14.47
N GLU A 592 -72.85 -5.72 -13.77
CA GLU A 592 -73.87 -6.57 -13.15
C GLU A 592 -75.16 -6.56 -13.98
#